data_0689e2904d0ed9bd4c5cd60b3dca4df3
#
_entry.id   0689e2904d0ed9bd4c5cd60b3dca4df3
#
_cell.length_a   1.000
_cell.length_b   1.000
_cell.length_c   1.000
_cell.angle_alpha   90.00
_cell.angle_beta   90.00
_cell.angle_gamma   90.00
#
_symmetry.space_group_name_H-M   'P 1'
#
loop_
_entity.id
_entity.type
_entity.pdbx_description
1 polymer ?
#
loop_
_entity_poly.entity_id
_entity_poly.type
_entity_poly.pdbx_seq_one_letter_code
_entity_poly.pdbx_strand_id
1 'polypeptide(L)'
;MDAAVADACAGHPRRRDVLRGLGASALAGALPGAARAAPAGIGEVVRWPEVTLLDGRRWGAAQASGKTVVVVFWSTTCPFCLRHNAHIEKLRRAAAGRPLEIVTVARDKDAAAVRNYLERHAYGFGVTLDQGPMSAALSTRRVIPLTAVIEPSGRLRQLIPGEMFEDDVMEWLPPA
;
A
#
# COMPACT_ATOMS: atom_id res chain seq x y z
N MET A 1 -19.45 86.11 -24.71
CA MET A 1 -20.94 86.14 -24.54
C MET A 1 -21.15 85.01 -23.52
N ASP A 2 -21.14 85.43 -22.41
CA ASP A 2 -22.14 85.55 -21.36
C ASP A 2 -22.38 84.21 -20.65
N ALA A 3 -21.91 84.15 -19.48
CA ALA A 3 -22.53 84.54 -18.20
C ALA A 3 -23.42 83.37 -17.71
N ALA A 4 -23.50 83.03 -16.59
CA ALA A 4 -23.38 83.50 -15.22
C ALA A 4 -23.64 82.27 -14.31
N VAL A 5 -22.93 82.08 -13.30
CA VAL A 5 -23.12 82.50 -11.91
C VAL A 5 -24.16 81.71 -11.11
N ALA A 6 -23.69 81.39 -9.97
CA ALA A 6 -24.32 81.22 -8.66
C ALA A 6 -24.90 79.85 -8.34
N ASP A 7 -24.91 79.39 -7.19
CA ASP A 7 -24.40 79.76 -5.91
C ASP A 7 -24.89 78.72 -4.92
N ALA A 8 -24.11 78.51 -3.99
CA ALA A 8 -24.41 78.33 -2.57
C ALA A 8 -25.15 77.12 -2.01
N CYS A 9 -24.58 76.78 -0.98
CA CYS A 9 -25.07 76.44 0.32
C CYS A 9 -25.17 74.95 0.73
N ALA A 10 -24.21 74.60 1.44
CA ALA A 10 -24.31 74.30 2.90
C ALA A 10 -25.28 73.19 3.29
N GLY A 11 -24.71 72.21 3.84
CA GLY A 11 -25.47 71.21 4.59
C GLY A 11 -24.63 70.11 5.18
N HIS A 12 -23.81 70.41 6.20
CA HIS A 12 -23.48 69.38 7.20
C HIS A 12 -24.68 69.17 8.09
N PRO A 13 -25.07 67.96 8.38
CA PRO A 13 -24.60 67.42 9.67
C PRO A 13 -24.45 65.90 9.76
N ARG A 14 -23.45 65.54 10.50
CA ARG A 14 -23.50 64.70 11.71
C ARG A 14 -24.06 63.30 11.65
N ARG A 15 -23.17 62.47 12.19
CA ARG A 15 -23.43 61.37 13.10
C ARG A 15 -23.43 59.96 12.51
N ARG A 16 -22.32 59.30 12.83
CA ARG A 16 -22.34 58.02 13.53
C ARG A 16 -23.39 57.02 13.05
N ASP A 17 -22.96 56.16 12.16
CA ASP A 17 -23.47 54.80 12.19
C ASP A 17 -22.28 53.82 12.15
N VAL A 18 -22.06 53.29 13.34
CA VAL A 18 -21.16 52.18 13.62
C VAL A 18 -21.87 50.94 13.13
N LEU A 19 -21.63 50.55 11.87
CA LEU A 19 -22.01 49.22 11.42
C LEU A 19 -20.88 48.26 11.77
N ARG A 20 -21.16 47.51 12.79
CA ARG A 20 -20.44 46.29 13.17
C ARG A 20 -20.40 45.34 12.00
N GLY A 21 -19.31 45.31 11.28
CA GLY A 21 -18.98 44.25 10.34
C GLY A 21 -18.63 43.01 11.14
N LEU A 22 -19.57 42.09 11.25
CA LEU A 22 -19.31 40.72 11.68
C LEU A 22 -18.40 40.05 10.66
N GLY A 23 -17.11 40.06 10.94
CA GLY A 23 -16.13 39.28 10.21
C GLY A 23 -16.41 37.80 10.42
N ALA A 24 -17.07 37.19 9.45
CA ALA A 24 -17.12 35.74 9.35
C ALA A 24 -15.71 35.22 9.04
N SER A 25 -14.95 34.90 10.08
CA SER A 25 -13.72 34.12 9.95
C SER A 25 -14.09 32.74 9.45
N ALA A 26 -13.99 32.54 8.14
CA ALA A 26 -14.01 31.22 7.57
C ALA A 26 -12.76 30.45 8.07
N LEU A 27 -12.94 29.64 9.10
CA LEU A 27 -12.00 28.60 9.46
C LEU A 27 -11.92 27.63 8.27
N ALA A 28 -10.99 27.87 7.37
CA ALA A 28 -10.58 26.90 6.38
C ALA A 28 -9.94 25.72 7.17
N GLY A 29 -10.75 24.73 7.49
CA GLY A 29 -10.29 23.47 8.06
C GLY A 29 -9.36 22.81 7.05
N ALA A 30 -8.05 22.94 7.25
CA ALA A 30 -7.07 22.13 6.56
C ALA A 30 -7.37 20.67 6.92
N LEU A 31 -7.96 19.92 5.99
CA LEU A 31 -8.05 18.48 6.09
C LEU A 31 -6.62 17.96 6.23
N PRO A 32 -6.30 17.20 7.29
CA PRO A 32 -4.99 16.59 7.37
C PRO A 32 -4.83 15.69 6.15
N GLY A 33 -3.98 16.08 5.21
CA GLY A 33 -3.59 15.25 4.11
C GLY A 33 -3.14 13.92 4.70
N ALA A 34 -3.75 12.82 4.28
CA ALA A 34 -3.36 11.49 4.73
C ALA A 34 -1.88 11.28 4.37
N ALA A 35 -1.01 11.53 5.33
CA ALA A 35 0.42 11.28 5.20
C ALA A 35 0.55 9.79 4.86
N ARG A 36 1.11 9.48 3.69
CA ARG A 36 1.42 8.09 3.33
C ARG A 36 2.42 7.60 4.38
N ALA A 37 1.96 6.65 5.18
CA ALA A 37 2.85 6.04 6.17
C ALA A 37 4.05 5.41 5.44
N ALA A 38 5.24 5.55 6.03
CA ALA A 38 6.42 4.86 5.54
C ALA A 38 6.20 3.33 5.61
N PRO A 39 6.89 2.55 4.75
CA PRO A 39 6.90 1.09 4.87
C PRO A 39 7.37 0.65 6.26
N ALA A 40 6.83 -0.47 6.74
CA ALA A 40 7.24 -1.03 8.03
C ALA A 40 8.74 -1.37 8.05
N GLY A 41 9.44 -0.93 9.08
CA GLY A 41 10.79 -1.37 9.40
C GLY A 41 10.80 -2.74 10.07
N ILE A 42 12.00 -3.37 10.15
CA ILE A 42 12.17 -4.63 10.88
C ILE A 42 11.75 -4.44 12.34
N GLY A 43 10.91 -5.35 12.86
CA GLY A 43 10.32 -5.29 14.20
C GLY A 43 9.05 -4.46 14.30
N GLU A 44 8.70 -3.68 13.29
CA GLU A 44 7.46 -2.87 13.26
C GLU A 44 6.26 -3.68 12.77
N VAL A 45 5.07 -3.30 13.23
CA VAL A 45 3.81 -3.91 12.81
C VAL A 45 3.46 -3.45 11.40
N VAL A 46 3.22 -4.41 10.52
CA VAL A 46 2.79 -4.15 9.14
C VAL A 46 1.34 -3.68 9.11
N ARG A 47 1.10 -2.56 8.46
CA ARG A 47 -0.25 -2.06 8.17
C ARG A 47 -0.70 -2.60 6.82
N TRP A 48 -1.47 -3.68 6.86
CA TRP A 48 -1.91 -4.36 5.65
C TRP A 48 -2.90 -3.52 4.84
N PRO A 49 -2.64 -3.31 3.55
CA PRO A 49 -3.66 -2.81 2.65
C PRO A 49 -4.65 -3.91 2.31
N GLU A 50 -5.86 -3.53 1.93
CA GLU A 50 -6.78 -4.42 1.26
C GLU A 50 -6.42 -4.49 -0.22
N VAL A 51 -6.15 -5.70 -0.73
CA VAL A 51 -5.81 -5.95 -2.13
C VAL A 51 -6.73 -7.01 -2.72
N THR A 52 -6.83 -7.05 -4.05
CA THR A 52 -7.56 -8.08 -4.76
C THR A 52 -6.58 -9.05 -5.40
N LEU A 53 -6.78 -10.34 -5.14
CA LEU A 53 -6.00 -11.39 -5.78
C LEU A 53 -6.51 -11.66 -7.20
N LEU A 54 -5.69 -12.29 -8.04
CA LEU A 54 -6.04 -12.63 -9.42
C LEU A 54 -7.24 -13.59 -9.53
N ASP A 55 -7.53 -14.34 -8.48
CA ASP A 55 -8.71 -15.20 -8.39
C ASP A 55 -9.98 -14.48 -7.92
N GLY A 56 -9.90 -13.17 -7.70
CA GLY A 56 -11.00 -12.30 -7.26
C GLY A 56 -11.20 -12.23 -5.75
N ARG A 57 -10.50 -13.01 -4.94
CA ARG A 57 -10.59 -12.93 -3.48
C ARG A 57 -9.97 -11.64 -2.95
N ARG A 58 -10.56 -11.11 -1.88
CA ARG A 58 -9.97 -10.01 -1.10
C ARG A 58 -8.96 -10.58 -0.12
N TRP A 59 -7.84 -9.87 0.03
CA TRP A 59 -6.78 -10.23 0.97
C TRP A 59 -6.30 -8.98 1.74
N GLY A 60 -6.07 -9.15 3.04
CA GLY A 60 -5.64 -8.06 3.91
C GLY A 60 -5.40 -8.53 5.33
N ALA A 61 -5.61 -7.64 6.31
CA ALA A 61 -5.32 -7.89 7.72
C ALA A 61 -6.03 -9.13 8.29
N ALA A 62 -7.26 -9.41 7.85
CA ALA A 62 -8.03 -10.56 8.33
C ALA A 62 -7.38 -11.91 7.97
N GLN A 63 -6.86 -12.03 6.75
CA GLN A 63 -6.17 -13.23 6.27
C GLN A 63 -4.79 -13.42 6.90
N ALA A 64 -4.12 -12.29 7.22
CA ALA A 64 -2.80 -12.27 7.83
C ALA A 64 -2.81 -12.57 9.34
N SER A 65 -3.93 -12.34 10.01
CA SER A 65 -4.04 -12.38 11.47
C SER A 65 -3.64 -13.74 12.07
N GLY A 66 -2.72 -13.73 13.03
CA GLY A 66 -2.29 -14.92 13.77
C GLY A 66 -1.47 -15.93 12.96
N LYS A 67 -1.06 -15.58 11.76
CA LYS A 67 -0.26 -16.44 10.88
C LYS A 67 1.12 -15.86 10.61
N THR A 68 2.06 -16.74 10.32
CA THR A 68 3.27 -16.32 9.60
C THR A 68 2.86 -15.93 8.17
N VAL A 69 3.24 -14.73 7.72
CA VAL A 69 2.93 -14.28 6.36
C VAL A 69 4.22 -14.14 5.57
N VAL A 70 4.26 -14.76 4.40
CA VAL A 70 5.35 -14.61 3.42
C VAL A 70 4.84 -13.83 2.22
N VAL A 71 5.46 -12.69 1.96
CA VAL A 71 5.15 -11.85 0.79
C VAL A 71 6.34 -11.85 -0.17
N VAL A 72 6.10 -12.17 -1.44
CA VAL A 72 7.15 -12.16 -2.47
C VAL A 72 6.79 -11.20 -3.60
N PHE A 73 7.67 -10.22 -3.84
CA PHE A 73 7.60 -9.37 -5.03
C PHE A 73 8.41 -10.01 -6.16
N TRP A 74 7.81 -10.17 -7.33
CA TRP A 74 8.40 -10.88 -8.46
C TRP A 74 7.87 -10.40 -9.82
N SER A 75 8.38 -10.94 -10.92
CA SER A 75 7.87 -10.71 -12.28
C SER A 75 8.01 -11.98 -13.12
N THR A 76 7.13 -12.15 -14.10
CA THR A 76 7.13 -13.28 -15.05
C THR A 76 8.39 -13.35 -15.90
N THR A 77 9.08 -12.24 -16.09
CA THR A 77 10.28 -12.12 -16.93
C THR A 77 11.60 -12.25 -16.16
N CYS A 78 11.51 -12.42 -14.82
CA CYS A 78 12.68 -12.48 -13.96
C CYS A 78 13.17 -13.94 -13.77
N PRO A 79 14.34 -14.34 -14.26
CA PRO A 79 14.81 -15.73 -14.16
C PRO A 79 15.11 -16.17 -12.72
N PHE A 80 15.58 -15.26 -11.87
CA PHE A 80 15.80 -15.53 -10.45
C PHE A 80 14.47 -15.75 -9.72
N CYS A 81 13.43 -15.02 -10.13
CA CYS A 81 12.09 -15.18 -9.56
C CYS A 81 11.49 -16.54 -9.92
N LEU A 82 11.79 -17.09 -11.10
CA LEU A 82 11.30 -18.40 -11.49
C LEU A 82 11.76 -19.50 -10.51
N ARG A 83 13.05 -19.53 -10.18
CA ARG A 83 13.59 -20.51 -9.24
C ARG A 83 13.08 -20.27 -7.81
N HIS A 84 13.09 -19.00 -7.37
CA HIS A 84 12.59 -18.64 -6.07
C HIS A 84 11.11 -19.00 -5.88
N ASN A 85 10.26 -18.72 -6.86
CA ASN A 85 8.84 -19.05 -6.83
C ASN A 85 8.58 -20.57 -6.77
N ALA A 86 9.46 -21.39 -7.34
CA ALA A 86 9.37 -22.83 -7.20
C ALA A 86 9.57 -23.29 -5.73
N HIS A 87 10.50 -22.65 -5.01
CA HIS A 87 10.72 -22.92 -3.58
C HIS A 87 9.53 -22.41 -2.73
N ILE A 88 8.99 -21.24 -3.05
CA ILE A 88 7.77 -20.69 -2.41
C ILE A 88 6.57 -21.62 -2.60
N GLU A 89 6.40 -22.20 -3.79
CA GLU A 89 5.33 -23.17 -4.03
C GLU A 89 5.53 -24.47 -3.22
N LYS A 90 6.76 -24.94 -3.03
CA LYS A 90 7.04 -26.07 -2.17
C LYS A 90 6.69 -25.75 -0.72
N LEU A 91 7.08 -24.57 -0.20
CA LEU A 91 6.69 -24.11 1.12
C LEU A 91 5.16 -24.07 1.27
N ARG A 92 4.44 -23.53 0.28
CA ARG A 92 2.98 -23.48 0.30
C ARG A 92 2.35 -24.87 0.45
N ARG A 93 2.86 -25.86 -0.30
CA ARG A 93 2.36 -27.23 -0.25
C ARG A 93 2.67 -27.88 1.10
N ALA A 94 3.89 -27.68 1.63
CA ALA A 94 4.30 -28.22 2.92
C ALA A 94 3.53 -27.59 4.10
N ALA A 95 3.07 -26.35 3.93
CA ALA A 95 2.33 -25.60 4.95
C ALA A 95 0.82 -25.89 4.93
N ALA A 96 0.34 -26.85 4.16
CA ALA A 96 -1.08 -27.17 4.13
C ALA A 96 -1.60 -27.51 5.54
N GLY A 97 -2.64 -26.79 6.00
CA GLY A 97 -3.22 -26.93 7.33
C GLY A 97 -2.43 -26.25 8.47
N ARG A 98 -1.33 -25.54 8.18
CA ARG A 98 -0.53 -24.80 9.17
C ARG A 98 -0.83 -23.30 9.11
N PRO A 99 -0.54 -22.54 10.19
CA PRO A 99 -0.80 -21.11 10.26
C PRO A 99 0.25 -20.31 9.45
N LEU A 100 0.32 -20.58 8.17
CA LEU A 100 1.16 -19.84 7.20
C LEU A 100 0.30 -19.33 6.05
N GLU A 101 0.50 -18.08 5.68
CA GLU A 101 -0.16 -17.42 4.56
C GLU A 101 0.90 -16.97 3.56
N ILE A 102 0.69 -17.26 2.30
CA ILE A 102 1.57 -16.82 1.23
C ILE A 102 0.76 -15.97 0.26
N VAL A 103 1.17 -14.73 0.09
CA VAL A 103 0.65 -13.82 -0.91
C VAL A 103 1.79 -13.23 -1.71
N THR A 104 1.66 -13.19 -3.04
CA THR A 104 2.71 -12.68 -3.89
C THR A 104 2.25 -11.45 -4.67
N VAL A 105 3.19 -10.60 -5.03
CA VAL A 105 2.96 -9.34 -5.74
C VAL A 105 3.69 -9.40 -7.07
N ALA A 106 2.96 -9.62 -8.15
CA ALA A 106 3.54 -9.58 -9.48
C ALA A 106 3.73 -8.13 -9.91
N ARG A 107 4.93 -7.81 -10.42
CA ARG A 107 5.25 -6.46 -10.94
C ARG A 107 4.90 -6.31 -12.42
N ASP A 108 4.26 -7.29 -12.97
CA ASP A 108 3.71 -7.26 -14.32
C ASP A 108 2.45 -6.40 -14.36
N LYS A 109 2.15 -5.86 -15.53
CA LYS A 109 0.92 -5.08 -15.76
C LYS A 109 -0.20 -5.92 -16.35
N ASP A 110 0.16 -7.02 -17.03
CA ASP A 110 -0.78 -7.90 -17.73
C ASP A 110 -1.18 -9.09 -16.86
N ALA A 111 -2.41 -9.07 -16.39
CA ALA A 111 -3.00 -10.15 -15.59
C ALA A 111 -3.06 -11.49 -16.35
N ALA A 112 -3.27 -11.46 -17.67
CA ALA A 112 -3.33 -12.68 -18.47
C ALA A 112 -1.96 -13.34 -18.56
N ALA A 113 -0.90 -12.54 -18.77
CA ALA A 113 0.48 -13.06 -18.77
C ALA A 113 0.83 -13.71 -17.42
N VAL A 114 0.42 -13.11 -16.31
CA VAL A 114 0.65 -13.67 -14.97
C VAL A 114 -0.13 -14.96 -14.78
N ARG A 115 -1.42 -15.04 -15.15
CA ARG A 115 -2.20 -16.28 -15.06
C ARG A 115 -1.58 -17.40 -15.88
N ASN A 116 -1.21 -17.14 -17.13
CA ASN A 116 -0.56 -18.11 -18.00
C ASN A 116 0.78 -18.61 -17.41
N TYR A 117 1.52 -17.72 -16.73
CA TYR A 117 2.75 -18.10 -16.03
C TYR A 117 2.45 -19.04 -14.86
N LEU A 118 1.46 -18.72 -14.02
CA LEU A 118 1.07 -19.56 -12.89
C LEU A 118 0.61 -20.95 -13.33
N GLU A 119 -0.22 -21.03 -14.37
CA GLU A 119 -0.69 -22.29 -14.96
C GLU A 119 0.46 -23.13 -15.49
N ARG A 120 1.36 -22.53 -16.28
CA ARG A 120 2.51 -23.21 -16.89
C ARG A 120 3.44 -23.84 -15.85
N HIS A 121 3.60 -23.19 -14.70
CA HIS A 121 4.48 -23.65 -13.62
C HIS A 121 3.75 -24.38 -12.50
N ALA A 122 2.43 -24.55 -12.59
CA ALA A 122 1.57 -25.16 -11.58
C ALA A 122 1.73 -24.51 -10.20
N TYR A 123 1.79 -23.16 -10.16
CA TYR A 123 1.86 -22.40 -8.93
C TYR A 123 0.47 -22.06 -8.41
N GLY A 124 0.22 -22.39 -7.11
CA GLY A 124 -1.06 -22.22 -6.45
C GLY A 124 -1.09 -21.14 -5.36
N PHE A 125 -0.02 -20.37 -5.19
CA PHE A 125 0.00 -19.27 -4.24
C PHE A 125 -0.85 -18.07 -4.72
N GLY A 126 -1.36 -17.28 -3.76
CA GLY A 126 -2.13 -16.07 -4.07
C GLY A 126 -1.28 -14.99 -4.73
N VAL A 127 -1.82 -14.35 -5.77
CA VAL A 127 -1.11 -13.28 -6.49
C VAL A 127 -1.98 -12.04 -6.58
N THR A 128 -1.40 -10.87 -6.28
CA THR A 128 -2.01 -9.57 -6.56
C THR A 128 -1.15 -8.75 -7.52
N LEU A 129 -1.80 -7.85 -8.27
CA LEU A 129 -1.15 -6.81 -9.08
C LEU A 129 -1.15 -5.45 -8.39
N ASP A 130 -1.67 -5.36 -7.18
CA ASP A 130 -1.76 -4.13 -6.37
C ASP A 130 -0.38 -3.77 -5.77
N GLN A 131 0.61 -3.53 -6.64
CA GLN A 131 2.00 -3.25 -6.27
C GLN A 131 2.14 -2.01 -5.40
N GLY A 132 1.40 -0.94 -5.70
CA GLY A 132 1.49 0.35 -5.01
C GLY A 132 1.18 0.22 -3.52
N PRO A 133 0.00 -0.25 -3.14
CA PRO A 133 -0.38 -0.48 -1.75
C PRO A 133 0.57 -1.43 -1.01
N MET A 134 0.93 -2.57 -1.62
CA MET A 134 1.82 -3.56 -1.00
C MET A 134 3.24 -3.01 -0.82
N SER A 135 3.76 -2.25 -1.80
CA SER A 135 5.06 -1.59 -1.66
C SER A 135 5.06 -0.50 -0.60
N ALA A 136 3.97 0.25 -0.47
CA ALA A 136 3.83 1.26 0.58
C ALA A 136 3.82 0.65 1.98
N ALA A 137 3.29 -0.57 2.13
CA ALA A 137 3.23 -1.28 3.41
C ALA A 137 4.56 -1.93 3.80
N LEU A 138 5.30 -2.51 2.83
CA LEU A 138 6.43 -3.39 3.11
C LEU A 138 7.78 -2.86 2.63
N SER A 139 7.88 -2.38 1.39
CA SER A 139 9.14 -1.90 0.84
C SER A 139 8.99 -1.18 -0.49
N THR A 140 9.63 -0.04 -0.62
CA THR A 140 9.74 0.70 -1.89
C THR A 140 10.91 0.23 -2.76
N ARG A 141 11.68 -0.77 -2.31
CA ARG A 141 12.81 -1.31 -3.07
C ARG A 141 12.33 -1.94 -4.39
N ARG A 142 13.09 -1.70 -5.46
CA ARG A 142 12.75 -2.20 -6.79
C ARG A 142 13.37 -3.56 -7.13
N VAL A 143 14.24 -4.09 -6.26
CA VAL A 143 14.86 -5.41 -6.44
C VAL A 143 13.80 -6.52 -6.44
N ILE A 144 13.98 -7.53 -7.26
CA ILE A 144 13.19 -8.76 -7.31
C ILE A 144 14.10 -9.98 -7.56
N PRO A 145 13.77 -11.16 -6.98
CA PRO A 145 12.71 -11.33 -5.97
C PRO A 145 13.02 -10.53 -4.71
N LEU A 146 11.98 -10.08 -4.01
CA LEU A 146 12.10 -9.49 -2.68
C LEU A 146 11.10 -10.18 -1.78
N THR A 147 11.59 -10.79 -0.70
CA THR A 147 10.76 -11.54 0.23
C THR A 147 10.66 -10.81 1.55
N ALA A 148 9.43 -10.61 2.02
CA ALA A 148 9.14 -10.14 3.37
C ALA A 148 8.52 -11.28 4.18
N VAL A 149 9.03 -11.49 5.40
CA VAL A 149 8.51 -12.49 6.35
C VAL A 149 7.97 -11.76 7.57
N ILE A 150 6.70 -12.01 7.87
CA ILE A 150 5.97 -11.35 8.94
C ILE A 150 5.55 -12.42 9.96
N GLU A 151 5.80 -12.13 11.23
CA GLU A 151 5.44 -13.02 12.34
C GLU A 151 3.92 -13.03 12.59
N PRO A 152 3.40 -14.05 13.31
CA PRO A 152 2.00 -14.09 13.75
C PRO A 152 1.57 -12.85 14.55
N SER A 153 2.52 -12.17 15.19
CA SER A 153 2.34 -10.88 15.87
C SER A 153 2.03 -9.71 14.94
N GLY A 154 2.16 -9.92 13.62
CA GLY A 154 2.05 -8.87 12.60
C GLY A 154 3.33 -8.05 12.39
N ARG A 155 4.44 -8.38 13.07
CA ARG A 155 5.71 -7.64 12.94
C ARG A 155 6.53 -8.15 11.77
N LEU A 156 7.13 -7.22 11.02
CA LEU A 156 8.07 -7.55 9.96
C LEU A 156 9.35 -8.14 10.57
N ARG A 157 9.58 -9.42 10.36
CA ARG A 157 10.76 -10.15 10.86
C ARG A 157 11.96 -9.99 9.94
N GLN A 158 11.75 -10.15 8.63
CA GLN A 158 12.81 -10.15 7.63
C GLN A 158 12.36 -9.48 6.33
N LEU A 159 13.32 -8.86 5.64
CA LEU A 159 13.14 -8.31 4.30
C LEU A 159 14.37 -8.66 3.46
N ILE A 160 14.27 -9.69 2.64
CA ILE A 160 15.38 -10.38 1.99
C ILE A 160 15.34 -10.09 0.48
N PRO A 161 16.31 -9.37 -0.05
CA PRO A 161 16.46 -9.17 -1.49
C PRO A 161 17.18 -10.35 -2.14
N GLY A 162 16.73 -10.74 -3.32
CA GLY A 162 17.34 -11.79 -4.12
C GLY A 162 16.70 -13.16 -3.94
N GLU A 163 17.17 -14.08 -4.76
CA GLU A 163 16.79 -15.49 -4.72
C GLU A 163 17.31 -16.14 -3.43
N MET A 164 16.53 -17.05 -2.85
CA MET A 164 16.89 -17.84 -1.69
C MET A 164 16.91 -19.33 -2.05
N PHE A 165 17.71 -20.12 -1.35
CA PHE A 165 17.70 -21.55 -1.47
C PHE A 165 16.46 -22.16 -0.80
N GLU A 166 16.13 -23.38 -1.20
CA GLU A 166 14.96 -24.08 -0.69
C GLU A 166 15.00 -24.26 0.83
N ASP A 167 16.15 -24.65 1.35
CA ASP A 167 16.33 -24.90 2.79
C ASP A 167 16.05 -23.63 3.62
N ASP A 168 16.55 -22.47 3.17
CA ASP A 168 16.29 -21.18 3.82
C ASP A 168 14.80 -20.81 3.79
N VAL A 169 14.11 -21.08 2.66
CA VAL A 169 12.67 -20.83 2.52
C VAL A 169 11.86 -21.76 3.44
N MET A 170 12.28 -22.98 3.59
CA MET A 170 11.58 -23.98 4.42
C MET A 170 11.71 -23.71 5.92
N GLU A 171 12.67 -22.88 6.37
CA GLU A 171 12.76 -22.45 7.78
C GLU A 171 11.53 -21.65 8.25
N TRP A 172 10.74 -21.10 7.34
CA TRP A 172 9.52 -20.36 7.68
C TRP A 172 8.30 -21.26 7.89
N LEU A 173 8.44 -22.57 7.69
CA LEU A 173 7.36 -23.53 7.91
C LEU A 173 7.02 -23.60 9.41
N PRO A 174 5.81 -23.17 9.83
CA PRO A 174 5.43 -23.28 11.23
C PRO A 174 5.39 -24.74 11.69
N PRO A 175 5.58 -25.01 12.99
CA PRO A 175 5.36 -26.36 13.53
C PRO A 175 3.93 -26.83 13.26
N ALA A 176 3.75 -28.13 13.25
CA ALA A 176 2.46 -28.79 13.04
C ALA A 176 1.48 -28.50 14.17
#